data_8d97deba65cdb2c29bb5f23418f6d381
#
_entry.id   8d97deba65cdb2c29bb5f23418f6d381
#
_cell.length_a   1.000
_cell.length_b   1.000
_cell.length_c   1.000
_cell.angle_alpha   90.00
_cell.angle_beta   90.00
_cell.angle_gamma   90.00
#
_symmetry.space_group_name_H-M   'P 1'
#
loop_
_entity.id
_entity.type
_entity.pdbx_description
1 polymer ?
#
loop_
_entity_poly.entity_id
_entity_poly.type
_entity_poly.pdbx_seq_one_letter_code
_entity_poly.pdbx_strand_id
1 'polypeptide(L)'
;MLTGALGAGVIALLLIFLTRGPPAPAAEAAASAPFAGGAAAGGGPPPDISNMSPRERFDRLYNRIMTAAENGDEGTVTNFSPMALQAYTMLDTVDADARYHAALIKLHTGDIDGATALGDTILANSPGHLFGYIVLGTVARFRKDDAGLKKAYSGFLSHYDAEMKAGRTEYTDHARSITDFKKAAEAERSPA
;
A
#
# COMPACT_ATOMS: atom_id res chain seq x y z
N MET A 1 -13.34 -22.12 23.73
CA MET A 1 -12.52 -20.92 23.94
C MET A 1 -11.20 -21.11 23.22
N LEU A 2 -11.08 -20.62 22.00
CA LEU A 2 -9.78 -20.38 21.32
C LEU A 2 -10.04 -19.25 20.31
N THR A 3 -9.65 -18.05 20.70
CA THR A 3 -9.69 -16.83 19.88
C THR A 3 -8.64 -16.92 18.80
N GLY A 4 -9.07 -16.96 17.55
CA GLY A 4 -8.19 -17.00 16.37
C GLY A 4 -7.49 -15.67 16.15
N ALA A 5 -6.19 -15.66 16.34
CA ALA A 5 -5.29 -14.58 15.92
C ALA A 5 -4.69 -14.93 14.56
N LEU A 6 -5.34 -14.58 13.48
CA LEU A 6 -4.79 -14.68 12.12
C LEU A 6 -5.43 -13.62 11.20
N GLY A 7 -5.01 -12.42 11.35
CA GLY A 7 -5.32 -11.27 10.48
C GLY A 7 -4.31 -10.14 10.66
N ALA A 8 -3.19 -10.43 11.31
CA ALA A 8 -2.33 -9.41 11.90
C ALA A 8 -1.18 -8.92 11.00
N GLY A 9 -0.93 -9.52 9.84
CA GLY A 9 0.32 -9.25 9.12
C GLY A 9 0.42 -7.83 8.55
N VAL A 10 -0.59 -7.34 7.88
CA VAL A 10 -0.57 -5.97 7.30
C VAL A 10 -1.06 -4.92 8.31
N ILE A 11 -1.93 -5.33 9.24
CA ILE A 11 -2.54 -4.42 10.22
C ILE A 11 -1.60 -4.14 11.41
N ALA A 12 -0.78 -5.10 11.81
CA ALA A 12 0.14 -4.94 12.94
C ALA A 12 1.27 -3.94 12.67
N LEU A 13 1.76 -3.84 11.43
CA LEU A 13 2.79 -2.87 11.06
C LEU A 13 2.27 -1.43 11.10
N LEU A 14 1.00 -1.22 10.74
CA LEU A 14 0.38 0.09 10.78
C LEU A 14 0.13 0.63 12.20
N LEU A 15 -0.08 -0.26 13.18
CA LEU A 15 -0.31 0.14 14.58
C LEU A 15 0.97 0.59 15.31
N ILE A 16 2.14 0.19 14.85
CA ILE A 16 3.43 0.59 15.45
C ILE A 16 3.69 2.09 15.24
N PHE A 17 3.21 2.68 14.15
CA PHE A 17 3.35 4.12 13.88
C PHE A 17 2.53 5.03 14.84
N LEU A 18 1.45 4.51 15.41
CA LEU A 18 0.55 5.31 16.27
C LEU A 18 1.04 5.48 17.72
N THR A 19 2.08 4.73 18.14
CA THR A 19 2.55 4.76 19.53
C THR A 19 3.88 5.51 19.74
N ARG A 20 4.54 5.95 18.65
CA ARG A 20 5.77 6.73 18.74
C ARG A 20 5.53 8.19 18.38
N GLY A 21 5.93 9.09 19.27
CA GLY A 21 5.92 10.54 19.07
C GLY A 21 6.84 10.98 17.93
N PRO A 22 6.69 12.23 17.44
CA PRO A 22 7.45 12.72 16.30
C PRO A 22 8.96 12.68 16.57
N PRO A 23 9.78 12.26 15.57
CA PRO A 23 11.23 12.32 15.70
C PRO A 23 11.72 13.76 15.77
N ALA A 24 12.73 14.00 16.60
CA ALA A 24 13.41 15.28 16.70
C ALA A 24 14.11 15.67 15.37
N PRO A 25 14.23 16.95 15.02
CA PRO A 25 14.87 17.38 13.78
C PRO A 25 16.34 16.98 13.76
N ALA A 26 16.70 16.15 12.79
CA ALA A 26 18.08 15.78 12.52
C ALA A 26 18.78 16.89 11.76
N ALA A 27 19.97 17.28 12.25
CA ALA A 27 20.84 18.27 11.68
C ALA A 27 21.24 17.93 10.24
N GLU A 28 21.38 18.98 9.43
CA GLU A 28 21.91 18.94 8.06
C GLU A 28 23.20 18.13 7.96
N ALA A 29 23.17 17.09 7.16
CA ALA A 29 24.35 16.41 6.68
C ALA A 29 24.30 16.31 5.15
N ALA A 30 25.37 16.81 4.56
CA ALA A 30 25.70 17.03 3.16
C ALA A 30 25.13 16.02 2.15
N ALA A 31 24.73 16.55 1.03
CA ALA A 31 24.38 15.88 -0.21
C ALA A 31 25.41 14.83 -0.63
N SER A 32 25.05 13.57 -0.40
CA SER A 32 25.69 12.42 -1.03
C SER A 32 24.63 11.71 -1.88
N ALA A 33 24.94 11.43 -3.12
CA ALA A 33 24.06 10.82 -4.10
C ALA A 33 23.36 9.58 -3.53
N PRO A 34 22.01 9.45 -3.68
CA PRO A 34 21.23 8.42 -2.99
C PRO A 34 21.42 6.98 -3.49
N PHE A 35 22.39 6.74 -4.35
CA PHE A 35 22.66 5.41 -4.93
C PHE A 35 23.92 4.70 -4.37
N ALA A 36 24.66 5.29 -3.43
CA ALA A 36 25.94 4.75 -2.97
C ALA A 36 25.92 4.15 -1.54
N GLY A 37 24.84 3.51 -1.11
CA GLY A 37 24.84 3.00 0.27
C GLY A 37 23.73 2.02 0.60
N GLY A 38 23.68 0.90 -0.07
CA GLY A 38 22.87 -0.23 0.28
C GLY A 38 23.53 -1.51 -0.19
N ALA A 39 24.54 -1.98 0.57
CA ALA A 39 25.09 -3.32 0.34
C ALA A 39 24.01 -4.34 0.64
N ALA A 40 23.27 -4.74 -0.40
CA ALA A 40 22.52 -5.97 -0.39
C ALA A 40 23.52 -7.11 -0.21
N ALA A 41 23.26 -8.00 0.75
CA ALA A 41 23.96 -9.25 0.90
C ALA A 41 23.70 -10.13 -0.34
N GLY A 42 24.51 -9.96 -1.35
CA GLY A 42 24.46 -10.66 -2.63
C GLY A 42 25.40 -9.95 -3.58
N GLY A 43 26.67 -10.42 -3.67
CA GLY A 43 27.78 -9.74 -4.32
C GLY A 43 27.70 -9.70 -5.85
N GLY A 44 26.71 -9.02 -6.41
CA GLY A 44 26.64 -8.63 -7.82
C GLY A 44 26.67 -7.12 -7.98
N PRO A 45 27.08 -6.57 -9.16
CA PRO A 45 26.97 -5.16 -9.45
C PRO A 45 25.51 -4.70 -9.29
N PRO A 46 25.27 -3.44 -8.87
CA PRO A 46 23.92 -2.91 -8.84
C PRO A 46 23.25 -3.12 -10.20
N PRO A 47 22.00 -3.60 -10.24
CA PRO A 47 21.33 -3.81 -11.51
C PRO A 47 21.24 -2.46 -12.26
N ASP A 48 21.56 -2.50 -13.55
CA ASP A 48 21.44 -1.33 -14.43
C ASP A 48 19.97 -0.95 -14.55
N ILE A 49 19.59 0.20 -14.00
CA ILE A 49 18.24 0.75 -14.02
C ILE A 49 18.02 1.73 -15.19
N SER A 50 19.08 2.01 -15.99
CA SER A 50 19.03 3.00 -17.07
C SER A 50 18.04 2.63 -18.19
N ASN A 51 17.82 1.33 -18.39
CA ASN A 51 16.94 0.79 -19.42
C ASN A 51 15.52 0.44 -18.92
N MET A 52 15.22 0.72 -17.64
CA MET A 52 13.88 0.46 -17.09
C MET A 52 12.89 1.50 -17.55
N SER A 53 11.68 1.05 -17.94
CA SER A 53 10.55 1.94 -18.14
C SER A 53 10.18 2.69 -16.86
N PRO A 54 9.47 3.83 -16.93
CA PRO A 54 8.96 4.53 -15.74
C PRO A 54 8.14 3.61 -14.83
N ARG A 55 7.32 2.72 -15.42
CA ARG A 55 6.50 1.76 -14.68
C ARG A 55 7.35 0.75 -13.91
N GLU A 56 8.32 0.12 -14.54
CA GLU A 56 9.19 -0.84 -13.89
C GLU A 56 9.98 -0.22 -12.73
N ARG A 57 10.44 1.04 -12.90
CA ARG A 57 11.12 1.78 -11.81
C ARG A 57 10.19 2.01 -10.63
N PHE A 58 8.96 2.43 -10.89
CA PHE A 58 7.95 2.64 -9.84
C PHE A 58 7.63 1.34 -9.10
N ASP A 59 7.32 0.26 -9.80
CA ASP A 59 6.98 -1.04 -9.23
C ASP A 59 8.13 -1.62 -8.40
N ARG A 60 9.38 -1.43 -8.86
CA ARG A 60 10.56 -1.87 -8.10
C ARG A 60 10.73 -1.09 -6.79
N LEU A 61 10.53 0.22 -6.82
CA LEU A 61 10.57 1.05 -5.61
C LEU A 61 9.43 0.68 -4.66
N TYR A 62 8.23 0.48 -5.17
CA TYR A 62 7.09 0.00 -4.40
C TYR A 62 7.41 -1.33 -3.70
N ASN A 63 7.88 -2.34 -4.44
CA ASN A 63 8.22 -3.64 -3.86
C ASN A 63 9.27 -3.54 -2.76
N ARG A 64 10.29 -2.69 -2.95
CA ARG A 64 11.31 -2.43 -1.93
C ARG A 64 10.71 -1.83 -0.67
N ILE A 65 9.83 -0.85 -0.82
CA ILE A 65 9.15 -0.19 0.30
C ILE A 65 8.26 -1.17 1.05
N MET A 66 7.46 -1.98 0.34
CA MET A 66 6.57 -2.95 0.98
C MET A 66 7.35 -4.03 1.73
N THR A 67 8.43 -4.55 1.14
CA THR A 67 9.33 -5.50 1.82
C THR A 67 9.96 -4.88 3.07
N ALA A 68 10.40 -3.63 2.99
CA ALA A 68 10.95 -2.92 4.13
C ALA A 68 9.91 -2.72 5.24
N ALA A 69 8.69 -2.33 4.85
CA ALA A 69 7.58 -2.16 5.78
C ALA A 69 7.21 -3.48 6.49
N GLU A 70 7.17 -4.59 5.77
CA GLU A 70 6.92 -5.92 6.35
C GLU A 70 8.01 -6.33 7.35
N ASN A 71 9.25 -5.92 7.13
CA ASN A 71 10.39 -6.20 8.01
C ASN A 71 10.59 -5.15 9.12
N GLY A 72 9.75 -4.11 9.19
CA GLY A 72 9.88 -3.03 10.18
C GLY A 72 11.07 -2.08 9.91
N ASP A 73 11.62 -2.07 8.69
CA ASP A 73 12.70 -1.15 8.27
C ASP A 73 12.11 0.23 7.89
N GLU A 74 11.79 1.01 8.91
CA GLU A 74 11.25 2.37 8.76
C GLU A 74 12.21 3.31 8.00
N GLY A 75 13.52 3.08 8.12
CA GLY A 75 14.54 3.87 7.43
C GLY A 75 14.43 3.72 5.91
N THR A 76 14.34 2.50 5.43
CA THR A 76 14.12 2.23 3.99
C THR A 76 12.78 2.77 3.52
N VAL A 77 11.69 2.60 4.28
CA VAL A 77 10.38 3.16 3.93
C VAL A 77 10.48 4.69 3.76
N THR A 78 11.04 5.38 4.74
CA THR A 78 11.17 6.86 4.72
C THR A 78 12.03 7.35 3.56
N ASN A 79 13.16 6.68 3.31
CA ASN A 79 14.10 7.13 2.29
C ASN A 79 13.61 6.89 0.85
N PHE A 80 12.88 5.78 0.60
CA PHE A 80 12.49 5.41 -0.75
C PHE A 80 11.09 5.87 -1.15
N SER A 81 10.20 6.19 -0.20
CA SER A 81 8.84 6.63 -0.51
C SER A 81 8.77 7.91 -1.34
N PRO A 82 9.56 8.97 -1.07
CA PRO A 82 9.56 10.16 -1.93
C PRO A 82 9.98 9.84 -3.37
N MET A 83 10.97 8.95 -3.55
CA MET A 83 11.46 8.55 -4.86
C MET A 83 10.40 7.76 -5.63
N ALA A 84 9.70 6.86 -4.96
CA ALA A 84 8.61 6.08 -5.57
C ALA A 84 7.43 6.98 -5.96
N LEU A 85 7.02 7.90 -5.10
CA LEU A 85 5.95 8.84 -5.40
C LEU A 85 6.34 9.80 -6.54
N GLN A 86 7.62 10.21 -6.64
CA GLN A 86 8.11 10.96 -7.78
C GLN A 86 8.06 10.11 -9.06
N ALA A 87 8.50 8.84 -9.02
CA ALA A 87 8.41 7.94 -10.17
C ALA A 87 6.95 7.74 -10.61
N TYR A 88 6.00 7.64 -9.67
CA TYR A 88 4.57 7.59 -9.95
C TYR A 88 4.09 8.80 -10.77
N THR A 89 4.56 10.01 -10.46
CA THR A 89 4.17 11.22 -11.22
C THR A 89 4.74 11.25 -12.65
N MET A 90 5.72 10.41 -12.94
CA MET A 90 6.36 10.31 -14.24
C MET A 90 5.79 9.18 -15.13
N LEU A 91 4.74 8.48 -14.65
CA LEU A 91 4.09 7.44 -15.42
C LEU A 91 3.31 8.06 -16.58
N ASP A 92 3.52 7.54 -17.80
CA ASP A 92 2.77 7.97 -18.99
C ASP A 92 1.28 7.62 -18.88
N THR A 93 0.99 6.48 -18.27
CA THR A 93 -0.38 6.01 -17.98
C THR A 93 -0.46 5.54 -16.54
N VAL A 94 -1.53 5.93 -15.85
CA VAL A 94 -1.79 5.57 -14.47
C VAL A 94 -3.06 4.72 -14.41
N ASP A 95 -2.89 3.41 -14.22
CA ASP A 95 -3.98 2.44 -14.03
C ASP A 95 -4.40 2.32 -12.55
N ALA A 96 -5.33 1.42 -12.27
CA ALA A 96 -5.82 1.18 -10.92
C ALA A 96 -4.74 0.57 -10.01
N ASP A 97 -3.87 -0.26 -10.57
CA ASP A 97 -2.77 -0.91 -9.86
C ASP A 97 -1.71 0.11 -9.42
N ALA A 98 -1.27 0.98 -10.32
CA ALA A 98 -0.33 2.05 -9.97
C ALA A 98 -0.91 3.00 -8.90
N ARG A 99 -2.22 3.32 -8.97
CA ARG A 99 -2.89 4.13 -7.93
C ARG A 99 -2.95 3.40 -6.60
N TYR A 100 -3.21 2.10 -6.62
CA TYR A 100 -3.21 1.26 -5.43
C TYR A 100 -1.83 1.23 -4.77
N HIS A 101 -0.77 0.98 -5.53
CA HIS A 101 0.61 1.02 -5.05
C HIS A 101 0.97 2.38 -4.44
N ALA A 102 0.66 3.48 -5.12
CA ALA A 102 0.91 4.82 -4.61
C ALA A 102 0.10 5.11 -3.32
N ALA A 103 -1.15 4.63 -3.24
CA ALA A 103 -1.97 4.78 -2.03
C ALA A 103 -1.37 4.03 -0.84
N LEU A 104 -0.84 2.81 -1.04
CA LEU A 104 -0.18 2.06 0.03
C LEU A 104 1.09 2.77 0.51
N ILE A 105 1.92 3.30 -0.39
CA ILE A 105 3.09 4.10 -0.01
C ILE A 105 2.67 5.31 0.83
N LYS A 106 1.62 6.03 0.41
CA LYS A 106 1.08 7.18 1.15
C LYS A 106 0.57 6.79 2.55
N LEU A 107 -0.09 5.64 2.69
CA LEU A 107 -0.52 5.11 3.98
C LEU A 107 0.68 4.83 4.89
N HIS A 108 1.76 4.25 4.37
CA HIS A 108 2.98 3.98 5.15
C HIS A 108 3.72 5.25 5.55
N THR A 109 3.54 6.36 4.83
CA THR A 109 4.15 7.66 5.17
C THR A 109 3.21 8.59 5.94
N GLY A 110 1.98 8.14 6.26
CA GLY A 110 1.00 8.91 7.02
C GLY A 110 0.22 9.94 6.19
N ASP A 111 0.38 9.96 4.86
CA ASP A 111 -0.43 10.81 3.96
C ASP A 111 -1.80 10.15 3.70
N ILE A 112 -2.64 10.18 4.73
CA ILE A 112 -3.96 9.53 4.70
C ILE A 112 -4.90 10.20 3.71
N ASP A 113 -4.83 11.52 3.57
CA ASP A 113 -5.68 12.28 2.64
C ASP A 113 -5.29 11.98 1.19
N GLY A 114 -3.99 11.93 0.91
CA GLY A 114 -3.50 11.53 -0.41
C GLY A 114 -3.87 10.08 -0.78
N ALA A 115 -3.83 9.16 0.17
CA ALA A 115 -4.30 7.79 -0.06
C ALA A 115 -5.82 7.75 -0.32
N THR A 116 -6.61 8.54 0.42
CA THR A 116 -8.06 8.66 0.20
C THR A 116 -8.36 9.11 -1.22
N ALA A 117 -7.70 10.19 -1.68
CA ALA A 117 -7.90 10.72 -3.02
C ALA A 117 -7.59 9.69 -4.13
N LEU A 118 -6.58 8.83 -3.92
CA LEU A 118 -6.26 7.76 -4.86
C LEU A 118 -7.32 6.65 -4.84
N GLY A 119 -7.80 6.23 -3.67
CA GLY A 119 -8.89 5.28 -3.54
C GLY A 119 -10.18 5.77 -4.21
N ASP A 120 -10.55 7.02 -3.97
CA ASP A 120 -11.70 7.66 -4.62
C ASP A 120 -11.53 7.73 -6.14
N THR A 121 -10.31 8.04 -6.63
CA THR A 121 -10.03 8.07 -8.07
C THR A 121 -10.17 6.69 -8.70
N ILE A 122 -9.73 5.62 -8.02
CA ILE A 122 -9.94 4.25 -8.50
C ILE A 122 -11.43 3.98 -8.68
N LEU A 123 -12.25 4.28 -7.66
CA LEU A 123 -13.69 4.03 -7.71
C LEU A 123 -14.43 4.97 -8.68
N ALA A 124 -13.96 6.20 -8.88
CA ALA A 124 -14.53 7.12 -9.87
C ALA A 124 -14.34 6.58 -11.30
N ASN A 125 -13.18 5.97 -11.57
CA ASN A 125 -12.87 5.40 -12.88
C ASN A 125 -13.49 4.00 -13.09
N SER A 126 -13.61 3.22 -12.02
CA SER A 126 -14.16 1.86 -12.03
C SER A 126 -14.89 1.59 -10.71
N PRO A 127 -16.20 1.86 -10.62
CA PRO A 127 -16.96 1.80 -9.36
C PRO A 127 -16.96 0.45 -8.63
N GLY A 128 -16.67 -0.64 -9.36
CA GLY A 128 -16.57 -1.99 -8.79
C GLY A 128 -15.16 -2.39 -8.33
N HIS A 129 -14.14 -1.62 -8.68
CA HIS A 129 -12.74 -2.04 -8.54
C HIS A 129 -12.34 -2.31 -7.08
N LEU A 130 -11.91 -3.55 -6.78
CA LEU A 130 -11.67 -4.00 -5.41
C LEU A 130 -10.60 -3.18 -4.68
N PHE A 131 -9.57 -2.70 -5.38
CA PHE A 131 -8.50 -1.91 -4.79
C PHE A 131 -8.98 -0.59 -4.17
N GLY A 132 -9.97 0.07 -4.78
CA GLY A 132 -10.53 1.30 -4.22
C GLY A 132 -11.16 1.06 -2.85
N TYR A 133 -11.92 -0.02 -2.70
CA TYR A 133 -12.51 -0.40 -1.41
C TYR A 133 -11.44 -0.81 -0.38
N ILE A 134 -10.38 -1.53 -0.80
CA ILE A 134 -9.27 -1.89 0.10
C ILE A 134 -8.57 -0.63 0.62
N VAL A 135 -8.25 0.32 -0.25
CA VAL A 135 -7.63 1.59 0.16
C VAL A 135 -8.53 2.36 1.12
N LEU A 136 -9.80 2.58 0.76
CA LEU A 136 -10.72 3.35 1.59
C LEU A 136 -11.05 2.67 2.91
N GLY A 137 -11.14 1.34 2.94
CA GLY A 137 -11.29 0.58 4.18
C GLY A 137 -10.07 0.68 5.07
N THR A 138 -8.86 0.68 4.50
CA THR A 138 -7.61 0.87 5.25
C THR A 138 -7.53 2.29 5.80
N VAL A 139 -7.87 3.30 5.01
CA VAL A 139 -8.00 4.71 5.47
C VAL A 139 -8.99 4.82 6.63
N ALA A 140 -10.17 4.20 6.52
CA ALA A 140 -11.19 4.25 7.57
C ALA A 140 -10.68 3.64 8.89
N ARG A 141 -9.92 2.55 8.82
CA ARG A 141 -9.26 1.97 10.01
C ARG A 141 -8.27 2.95 10.65
N PHE A 142 -7.44 3.62 9.85
CA PHE A 142 -6.51 4.64 10.35
C PHE A 142 -7.22 5.76 11.08
N ARG A 143 -8.34 6.23 10.53
CA ARG A 143 -9.15 7.29 11.09
C ARG A 143 -10.06 6.83 12.24
N LYS A 144 -10.12 5.52 12.53
CA LYS A 144 -11.09 4.90 13.43
C LYS A 144 -12.53 5.25 13.04
N ASP A 145 -12.79 5.29 11.74
CA ASP A 145 -14.09 5.55 11.15
C ASP A 145 -14.81 4.22 10.85
N ASP A 146 -15.56 3.73 11.83
CA ASP A 146 -16.29 2.47 11.73
C ASP A 146 -17.35 2.52 10.62
N ALA A 147 -17.99 3.68 10.40
CA ALA A 147 -19.00 3.84 9.35
C ALA A 147 -18.37 3.76 7.95
N GLY A 148 -17.24 4.43 7.76
CA GLY A 148 -16.45 4.36 6.53
C GLY A 148 -15.93 2.94 6.27
N LEU A 149 -15.48 2.24 7.31
CA LEU A 149 -15.03 0.86 7.18
C LEU A 149 -16.16 -0.08 6.74
N LYS A 150 -17.34 0.01 7.38
CA LYS A 150 -18.52 -0.77 7.00
C LYS A 150 -18.96 -0.48 5.56
N LYS A 151 -18.90 0.78 5.13
CA LYS A 151 -19.18 1.17 3.76
C LYS A 151 -18.20 0.53 2.77
N ALA A 152 -16.91 0.56 3.07
CA ALA A 152 -15.87 -0.05 2.23
C ALA A 152 -16.06 -1.57 2.13
N TYR A 153 -16.33 -2.25 3.25
CA TYR A 153 -16.59 -3.69 3.27
C TYR A 153 -17.83 -4.07 2.47
N SER A 154 -18.93 -3.35 2.65
CA SER A 154 -20.17 -3.59 1.91
C SER A 154 -19.97 -3.38 0.41
N GLY A 155 -19.30 -2.31 0.00
CA GLY A 155 -18.95 -2.04 -1.40
C GLY A 155 -18.07 -3.14 -2.00
N PHE A 156 -17.03 -3.55 -1.28
CA PHE A 156 -16.15 -4.63 -1.71
C PHE A 156 -16.92 -5.94 -1.93
N LEU A 157 -17.68 -6.39 -0.94
CA LEU A 157 -18.42 -7.66 -1.03
C LEU A 157 -19.48 -7.64 -2.13
N SER A 158 -20.11 -6.49 -2.39
CA SER A 158 -21.14 -6.38 -3.44
C SER A 158 -20.58 -6.50 -4.85
N HIS A 159 -19.28 -6.19 -5.06
CA HIS A 159 -18.65 -6.24 -6.38
C HIS A 159 -17.70 -7.43 -6.54
N TYR A 160 -17.37 -8.12 -5.45
CA TYR A 160 -16.32 -9.15 -5.42
C TYR A 160 -16.46 -10.20 -6.52
N ASP A 161 -17.62 -10.85 -6.61
CA ASP A 161 -17.80 -11.96 -7.54
C ASP A 161 -17.72 -11.51 -9.02
N ALA A 162 -18.29 -10.33 -9.32
CA ALA A 162 -18.25 -9.75 -10.65
C ALA A 162 -16.83 -9.37 -11.07
N GLU A 163 -16.07 -8.73 -10.17
CA GLU A 163 -14.69 -8.31 -10.42
C GLU A 163 -13.74 -9.51 -10.53
N MET A 164 -13.89 -10.52 -9.67
CA MET A 164 -13.09 -11.75 -9.78
C MET A 164 -13.39 -12.52 -11.08
N LYS A 165 -14.64 -12.53 -11.53
CA LYS A 165 -15.03 -13.13 -12.81
C LYS A 165 -14.48 -12.34 -14.00
N ALA A 166 -14.29 -11.05 -13.89
CA ALA A 166 -13.70 -10.21 -14.92
C ALA A 166 -12.23 -10.56 -15.22
N GLY A 167 -11.55 -11.24 -14.27
CA GLY A 167 -10.21 -11.82 -14.47
C GLY A 167 -9.13 -10.76 -14.65
N ARG A 168 -9.20 -9.65 -13.89
CA ARG A 168 -8.17 -8.61 -13.95
C ARG A 168 -6.82 -9.17 -13.52
N THR A 169 -5.77 -8.92 -14.30
CA THR A 169 -4.42 -9.45 -14.03
C THR A 169 -3.85 -8.95 -12.71
N GLU A 170 -4.08 -7.67 -12.39
CA GLU A 170 -3.63 -7.04 -11.16
C GLU A 170 -4.19 -7.72 -9.89
N TYR A 171 -5.34 -8.38 -9.98
CA TYR A 171 -5.88 -9.12 -8.82
C TYR A 171 -5.11 -10.39 -8.50
N THR A 172 -4.45 -10.98 -9.49
CA THR A 172 -3.60 -12.15 -9.27
C THR A 172 -2.38 -11.79 -8.43
N ASP A 173 -1.75 -10.66 -8.75
CA ASP A 173 -0.55 -10.20 -8.05
C ASP A 173 -0.86 -9.76 -6.59
N HIS A 174 -2.12 -9.35 -6.35
CA HIS A 174 -2.61 -8.90 -5.04
C HIS A 174 -3.62 -9.86 -4.37
N ALA A 175 -3.62 -11.13 -4.77
CA ALA A 175 -4.58 -12.13 -4.29
C ALA A 175 -4.64 -12.24 -2.76
N ARG A 176 -3.51 -12.09 -2.08
CA ARG A 176 -3.44 -12.11 -0.60
C ARG A 176 -4.21 -10.93 0.00
N SER A 177 -3.94 -9.71 -0.44
CA SER A 177 -4.60 -8.50 0.06
C SER A 177 -6.12 -8.56 -0.15
N ILE A 178 -6.55 -9.03 -1.33
CA ILE A 178 -7.97 -9.22 -1.66
C ILE A 178 -8.61 -10.27 -0.74
N THR A 179 -7.93 -11.41 -0.54
CA THR A 179 -8.43 -12.49 0.32
C THR A 179 -8.55 -12.05 1.78
N ASP A 180 -7.55 -11.36 2.30
CA ASP A 180 -7.54 -10.91 3.69
C ASP A 180 -8.60 -9.84 3.94
N PHE A 181 -8.79 -8.91 2.99
CA PHE A 181 -9.84 -7.90 3.08
C PHE A 181 -11.24 -8.53 3.01
N LYS A 182 -11.43 -9.53 2.13
CA LYS A 182 -12.68 -10.29 2.04
C LYS A 182 -13.03 -10.96 3.36
N LYS A 183 -12.08 -11.69 3.95
CA LYS A 183 -12.28 -12.37 5.25
C LYS A 183 -12.69 -11.38 6.34
N ALA A 184 -12.02 -10.23 6.39
CA ALA A 184 -12.36 -9.19 7.37
C ALA A 184 -13.76 -8.61 7.14
N ALA A 185 -14.15 -8.38 5.88
CA ALA A 185 -15.47 -7.88 5.52
C ALA A 185 -16.59 -8.88 5.84
N GLU A 186 -16.35 -10.18 5.61
CA GLU A 186 -17.30 -11.25 5.94
C GLU A 186 -17.48 -11.41 7.45
N ALA A 187 -16.38 -11.30 8.21
CA ALA A 187 -16.43 -11.37 9.68
C ALA A 187 -17.24 -10.23 10.29
N GLU A 188 -17.11 -9.00 9.76
CA GLU A 188 -17.88 -7.83 10.22
C GLU A 188 -19.38 -7.96 9.90
N ARG A 189 -19.73 -8.67 8.82
CA ARG A 189 -21.12 -8.88 8.42
C ARG A 189 -21.85 -9.97 9.21
N SER A 190 -21.10 -10.90 9.82
CA SER A 190 -21.70 -11.99 10.62
C SER A 190 -22.04 -11.46 12.01
N PRO A 191 -23.33 -11.44 12.44
CA PRO A 191 -23.66 -11.10 13.81
C PRO A 191 -23.06 -12.13 14.76
N ALA A 192 -22.53 -11.65 15.89
CA ALA A 192 -22.07 -12.49 16.99
C ALA A 192 -23.23 -13.25 17.66
#